data_b30a914ce94bc52345c7ccca7b51c169
#
_entry.id   b30a914ce94bc52345c7ccca7b51c169
#
_cell.length_a   1.000
_cell.length_b   1.000
_cell.length_c   1.000
_cell.angle_alpha   90.00
_cell.angle_beta   90.00
_cell.angle_gamma   90.00
#
_symmetry.space_group_name_H-M   'P 1'
#
loop_
_entity.id
_entity.type
_entity.pdbx_description
1 polymer ?
#
loop_
_entity_poly.entity_id
_entity_poly.type
_entity_poly.pdbx_seq_one_letter_code
_entity_poly.pdbx_strand_id
1 'polypeptide(L)'
;MIDFARSRHPQAGKLVIAGFSFGGYVALFAAQQRRPDLLLLIAPAVRHYQREREPDAPDPARTLLIHGETDDVVKLQQSLDWAAPQDIPVVVVPQAGHFFHGKLIQLRDTVARFAPAVLTA
;
A
#
# COMPACT_ATOMS: atom_id res chain seq x y z
N MET A 1 3.61 -15.03 -8.69
CA MET A 1 4.68 -14.16 -8.17
C MET A 1 4.14 -13.30 -7.06
N ILE A 2 4.86 -13.13 -6.01
CA ILE A 2 4.49 -12.27 -4.90
C ILE A 2 4.93 -10.84 -5.20
N ASP A 3 3.97 -9.94 -5.35
CA ASP A 3 4.24 -8.52 -5.55
C ASP A 3 4.50 -7.86 -4.20
N PHE A 4 5.55 -8.31 -3.57
CA PHE A 4 5.91 -7.94 -2.22
C PHE A 4 7.39 -7.63 -2.18
N ALA A 5 7.73 -6.46 -1.65
CA ALA A 5 9.12 -6.06 -1.45
C ALA A 5 9.31 -5.63 -0.01
N ARG A 6 10.43 -6.02 0.55
CA ARG A 6 10.84 -5.64 1.89
C ARG A 6 12.25 -5.10 1.82
N SER A 7 12.46 -3.90 2.34
CA SER A 7 13.78 -3.32 2.38
C SER A 7 14.03 -2.61 3.72
N ARG A 8 15.29 -2.48 4.07
CA ARG A 8 15.73 -1.77 5.25
C ARG A 8 16.65 -0.65 4.84
N HIS A 9 16.38 0.55 5.31
CA HIS A 9 17.20 1.72 5.03
C HIS A 9 18.43 1.69 5.94
N PRO A 10 19.66 1.54 5.40
CA PRO A 10 20.84 1.28 6.23
C PRO A 10 21.17 2.40 7.23
N GLN A 11 21.06 3.67 6.79
CA GLN A 11 21.44 4.80 7.63
C GLN A 11 20.45 5.04 8.76
N ALA A 12 19.17 4.79 8.52
CA ALA A 12 18.11 5.08 9.47
C ALA A 12 17.67 3.86 10.28
N GLY A 13 18.07 2.67 9.86
CA GLY A 13 17.57 1.42 10.45
C GLY A 13 16.09 1.20 10.22
N LYS A 14 15.50 1.87 9.24
CA LYS A 14 14.08 1.79 8.95
C LYS A 14 13.74 0.56 8.13
N LEU A 15 12.58 -0.04 8.45
CA LEU A 15 12.03 -1.18 7.72
C LEU A 15 10.84 -0.72 6.91
N VAL A 16 10.88 -0.98 5.61
CA VAL A 16 9.77 -0.73 4.69
C VAL A 16 9.25 -2.08 4.18
N ILE A 17 7.96 -2.27 4.28
CA ILE A 17 7.28 -3.41 3.66
C ILE A 17 6.34 -2.85 2.60
N ALA A 18 6.44 -3.35 1.38
CA ALA A 18 5.63 -2.87 0.28
C ALA A 18 4.96 -4.03 -0.44
N GLY A 19 3.76 -3.80 -0.95
CA GLY A 19 3.06 -4.80 -1.74
C GLY A 19 2.12 -4.17 -2.75
N PHE A 20 1.98 -4.82 -3.89
CA PHE A 20 1.12 -4.41 -5.00
C PHE A 20 0.07 -5.50 -5.25
N SER A 21 -1.19 -5.09 -5.39
CA SER A 21 -2.31 -5.98 -5.71
C SER A 21 -2.42 -7.12 -4.69
N PHE A 22 -2.35 -8.39 -5.11
CA PHE A 22 -2.30 -9.53 -4.18
C PHE A 22 -1.14 -9.38 -3.19
N GLY A 23 0.01 -8.89 -3.65
CA GLY A 23 1.15 -8.64 -2.76
C GLY A 23 0.84 -7.63 -1.67
N GLY A 24 -0.09 -6.71 -1.88
CA GLY A 24 -0.58 -5.80 -0.86
C GLY A 24 -1.31 -6.55 0.27
N TYR A 25 -2.12 -7.53 -0.09
CA TYR A 25 -2.77 -8.40 0.87
C TYR A 25 -1.73 -9.21 1.68
N VAL A 26 -0.74 -9.77 0.99
CA VAL A 26 0.37 -10.51 1.65
C VAL A 26 1.18 -9.59 2.56
N ALA A 27 1.41 -8.35 2.13
CA ALA A 27 2.18 -7.37 2.90
C ALA A 27 1.53 -7.07 4.25
N LEU A 28 0.22 -7.10 4.35
CA LEU A 28 -0.49 -6.90 5.61
C LEU A 28 -0.12 -7.97 6.65
N PHE A 29 -0.01 -9.23 6.23
CA PHE A 29 0.42 -10.29 7.14
C PHE A 29 1.88 -10.15 7.54
N ALA A 30 2.74 -9.76 6.60
CA ALA A 30 4.14 -9.50 6.92
C ALA A 30 4.26 -8.35 7.94
N ALA A 31 3.45 -7.32 7.79
CA ALA A 31 3.45 -6.17 8.70
C ALA A 31 3.00 -6.54 10.11
N GLN A 32 2.09 -7.51 10.26
CA GLN A 32 1.69 -8.00 11.58
C GLN A 32 2.87 -8.59 12.35
N GLN A 33 3.77 -9.27 11.64
CA GLN A 33 4.89 -9.96 12.26
C GLN A 33 6.11 -9.06 12.47
N ARG A 34 6.31 -8.10 11.57
CA ARG A 34 7.54 -7.32 11.53
C ARG A 34 7.38 -5.87 11.95
N ARG A 35 6.16 -5.35 11.99
CA ARG A 35 5.85 -3.96 12.39
C ARG A 35 6.77 -2.95 11.69
N PRO A 36 6.58 -2.71 10.39
CA PRO A 36 7.45 -1.82 9.63
C PRO A 36 7.30 -0.36 10.05
N ASP A 37 8.32 0.44 9.75
CA ASP A 37 8.24 1.90 9.88
C ASP A 37 7.37 2.49 8.78
N LEU A 38 7.30 1.83 7.63
CA LEU A 38 6.39 2.18 6.53
C LEU A 38 5.82 0.89 5.92
N LEU A 39 4.50 0.83 5.84
CA LEU A 39 3.78 -0.15 5.04
C LEU A 39 3.26 0.57 3.79
N LEU A 40 3.80 0.20 2.63
CA LEU A 40 3.40 0.79 1.36
C LEU A 40 2.50 -0.19 0.61
N LEU A 41 1.24 0.19 0.43
CA LEU A 41 0.25 -0.61 -0.28
C LEU A 41 -0.14 0.10 -1.57
N ILE A 42 0.02 -0.59 -2.70
CA ILE A 42 -0.33 -0.06 -4.01
C ILE A 42 -1.40 -0.96 -4.61
N ALA A 43 -2.58 -0.40 -4.84
CA ALA A 43 -3.74 -1.12 -5.36
C ALA A 43 -3.97 -2.46 -4.64
N PRO A 44 -4.00 -2.47 -3.30
CA PRO A 44 -4.04 -3.74 -2.56
C PRO A 44 -5.38 -4.46 -2.76
N ALA A 45 -5.31 -5.76 -3.04
CA ALA A 45 -6.49 -6.58 -3.31
C ALA A 45 -7.06 -7.19 -2.02
N VAL A 46 -7.15 -6.41 -0.94
CA VAL A 46 -7.51 -6.92 0.38
C VAL A 46 -8.93 -7.47 0.41
N ARG A 47 -9.89 -6.69 -0.09
CA ARG A 47 -11.30 -7.09 -0.05
C ARG A 47 -11.60 -8.31 -0.91
N HIS A 48 -10.76 -8.57 -1.89
CA HIS A 48 -10.90 -9.74 -2.73
C HIS A 48 -10.52 -11.04 -2.01
N TYR A 49 -9.50 -10.97 -1.13
CA TYR A 49 -8.94 -12.15 -0.46
C TYR A 49 -9.28 -12.27 1.02
N GLN A 50 -9.76 -11.20 1.67
CA GLN A 50 -9.99 -11.21 3.13
C GLN A 50 -11.03 -12.23 3.60
N ARG A 51 -11.86 -12.75 2.69
CA ARG A 51 -12.83 -13.82 3.01
C ARG A 51 -12.12 -15.08 3.49
N GLU A 52 -10.96 -15.37 2.94
CA GLU A 52 -10.23 -16.59 3.28
C GLU A 52 -9.45 -16.40 4.58
N ARG A 53 -8.89 -15.24 4.76
CA ARG A 53 -8.16 -14.89 5.97
C ARG A 53 -8.08 -13.37 6.08
N GLU A 54 -8.50 -12.84 7.22
CA GLU A 54 -8.48 -11.41 7.44
C GLU A 54 -7.20 -11.02 8.20
N PRO A 55 -6.36 -10.14 7.63
CA PRO A 55 -5.20 -9.63 8.35
C PRO A 55 -5.63 -8.62 9.41
N ASP A 56 -4.78 -8.45 10.44
CA ASP A 56 -4.98 -7.40 11.40
C ASP A 56 -4.87 -6.02 10.74
N ALA A 57 -5.61 -5.06 11.27
CA ALA A 57 -5.55 -3.69 10.79
C ALA A 57 -4.14 -3.12 11.00
N PRO A 58 -3.53 -2.51 9.96
CA PRO A 58 -2.22 -1.89 10.12
C PRO A 58 -2.33 -0.57 10.88
N ASP A 59 -1.19 -0.07 11.36
CA ASP A 59 -1.11 1.24 11.99
C ASP A 59 -1.33 2.34 10.92
N PRO A 60 -2.40 3.14 11.02
CA PRO A 60 -2.67 4.18 10.02
C PRO A 60 -1.53 5.20 9.89
N ALA A 61 -0.83 5.49 10.99
CA ALA A 61 0.26 6.45 10.98
C ALA A 61 1.49 5.94 10.22
N ARG A 62 1.56 4.64 9.97
CA ARG A 62 2.70 4.00 9.29
C ARG A 62 2.33 3.43 7.92
N THR A 63 1.13 3.73 7.43
CA THR A 63 0.62 3.14 6.20
C THR A 63 0.45 4.21 5.13
N LEU A 64 1.01 3.95 3.95
CA LEU A 64 0.78 4.75 2.75
C LEU A 64 0.06 3.87 1.74
N LEU A 65 -1.17 4.23 1.39
CA LEU A 65 -1.99 3.50 0.43
C LEU A 65 -2.17 4.34 -0.82
N ILE A 66 -1.78 3.78 -1.96
CA ILE A 66 -1.87 4.46 -3.26
C ILE A 66 -2.72 3.61 -4.19
N HIS A 67 -3.66 4.23 -4.90
CA HIS A 67 -4.54 3.51 -5.82
C HIS A 67 -4.79 4.35 -7.08
N GLY A 68 -4.83 3.69 -8.23
CA GLY A 68 -5.15 4.35 -9.48
C GLY A 68 -6.64 4.62 -9.61
N GLU A 69 -7.00 5.82 -10.08
CA GLU A 69 -8.39 6.25 -10.20
C GLU A 69 -9.21 5.32 -11.09
N THR A 70 -8.63 4.86 -12.19
CA THR A 70 -9.33 4.07 -13.21
C THR A 70 -8.96 2.59 -13.18
N ASP A 71 -8.49 2.09 -12.05
CA ASP A 71 -8.17 0.67 -11.88
C ASP A 71 -9.42 -0.17 -12.12
N ASP A 72 -9.36 -1.05 -13.12
CA ASP A 72 -10.47 -1.93 -13.49
C ASP A 72 -10.28 -3.38 -13.01
N VAL A 73 -9.19 -3.66 -12.36
CA VAL A 73 -8.89 -4.97 -11.76
C VAL A 73 -9.26 -4.98 -10.28
N VAL A 74 -8.66 -4.06 -9.52
CA VAL A 74 -9.04 -3.79 -8.14
C VAL A 74 -9.64 -2.40 -8.11
N LYS A 75 -10.95 -2.30 -8.01
CA LYS A 75 -11.62 -1.01 -8.06
C LYS A 75 -11.17 -0.12 -6.92
N LEU A 76 -10.97 1.17 -7.21
CA LEU A 76 -10.60 2.16 -6.20
C LEU A 76 -11.54 2.11 -4.99
N GLN A 77 -12.82 1.90 -5.23
CA GLN A 77 -13.82 1.85 -4.16
C GLN A 77 -13.51 0.77 -3.12
N GLN A 78 -12.88 -0.34 -3.53
CA GLN A 78 -12.49 -1.39 -2.59
C GLN A 78 -11.48 -0.89 -1.58
N SER A 79 -10.49 -0.10 -2.01
CA SER A 79 -9.52 0.50 -1.09
C SER A 79 -10.18 1.54 -0.19
N LEU A 80 -11.06 2.36 -0.74
CA LEU A 80 -11.77 3.36 0.04
C LEU A 80 -12.62 2.71 1.13
N ASP A 81 -13.36 1.66 0.80
CA ASP A 81 -14.21 0.96 1.73
C ASP A 81 -13.41 0.24 2.83
N TRP A 82 -12.28 -0.32 2.45
CA TRP A 82 -11.40 -1.00 3.42
C TRP A 82 -10.69 0.01 4.34
N ALA A 83 -10.24 1.13 3.79
CA ALA A 83 -9.43 2.10 4.51
C ALA A 83 -10.24 2.99 5.46
N ALA A 84 -11.48 3.33 5.08
CA ALA A 84 -12.27 4.32 5.83
C ALA A 84 -12.49 3.94 7.30
N PRO A 85 -12.91 2.71 7.66
CA PRO A 85 -13.11 2.37 9.07
C PRO A 85 -11.84 2.40 9.90
N GLN A 86 -10.67 2.38 9.25
CA GLN A 86 -9.36 2.33 9.88
C GLN A 86 -8.67 3.69 9.90
N ASP A 87 -9.31 4.71 9.37
CA ASP A 87 -8.75 6.06 9.24
C ASP A 87 -7.45 6.09 8.41
N ILE A 88 -7.35 5.25 7.40
CA ILE A 88 -6.21 5.23 6.48
C ILE A 88 -6.55 6.11 5.27
N PRO A 89 -5.82 7.21 5.02
CA PRO A 89 -6.01 8.00 3.82
C PRO A 89 -5.59 7.23 2.57
N VAL A 90 -6.31 7.47 1.47
CA VAL A 90 -5.99 6.87 0.18
C VAL A 90 -5.49 7.95 -0.76
N VAL A 91 -4.27 7.79 -1.26
CA VAL A 91 -3.71 8.68 -2.28
C VAL A 91 -4.15 8.16 -3.65
N VAL A 92 -4.90 8.95 -4.38
CA VAL A 92 -5.43 8.55 -5.69
C VAL A 92 -4.57 9.17 -6.78
N VAL A 93 -4.08 8.33 -7.70
CA VAL A 93 -3.36 8.82 -8.88
C VAL A 93 -4.37 8.94 -10.02
N PRO A 94 -4.63 10.16 -10.52
CA PRO A 94 -5.66 10.38 -11.54
C PRO A 94 -5.33 9.63 -12.83
N GLN A 95 -6.34 9.02 -13.43
CA GLN A 95 -6.26 8.35 -14.74
C GLN A 95 -5.27 7.17 -14.76
N ALA A 96 -4.86 6.66 -13.62
CA ALA A 96 -3.98 5.50 -13.55
C ALA A 96 -4.80 4.21 -13.45
N GLY A 97 -4.44 3.22 -14.26
CA GLY A 97 -5.01 1.87 -14.19
C GLY A 97 -4.30 1.00 -13.18
N HIS A 98 -4.63 -0.29 -13.17
CA HIS A 98 -4.10 -1.23 -12.18
C HIS A 98 -2.58 -1.32 -12.19
N PHE A 99 -1.98 -1.37 -13.36
CA PHE A 99 -0.53 -1.51 -13.51
C PHE A 99 0.20 -0.16 -13.67
N PHE A 100 -0.51 0.95 -13.53
CA PHE A 100 0.04 2.28 -13.68
C PHE A 100 0.72 2.48 -15.04
N HIS A 101 0.22 1.84 -16.08
CA HIS A 101 0.76 1.97 -17.42
C HIS A 101 0.72 3.42 -17.87
N GLY A 102 1.86 3.96 -18.31
CA GLY A 102 1.99 5.37 -18.65
C GLY A 102 1.99 6.32 -17.47
N LYS A 103 1.93 5.80 -16.23
CA LYS A 103 1.86 6.60 -14.99
C LYS A 103 2.89 6.18 -13.96
N LEU A 104 3.91 5.43 -14.36
CA LEU A 104 4.94 4.95 -13.42
C LEU A 104 5.75 6.09 -12.81
N ILE A 105 5.99 7.15 -13.56
CA ILE A 105 6.70 8.33 -13.04
C ILE A 105 5.85 9.01 -11.96
N GLN A 106 4.55 9.17 -12.21
CA GLN A 106 3.64 9.75 -11.24
C GLN A 106 3.57 8.89 -9.96
N LEU A 107 3.54 7.57 -10.12
CA LEU A 107 3.57 6.66 -8.96
C LEU A 107 4.85 6.83 -8.17
N ARG A 108 6.01 6.83 -8.85
CA ARG A 108 7.31 7.06 -8.21
C ARG A 108 7.33 8.38 -7.44
N ASP A 109 6.86 9.45 -8.07
CA ASP A 109 6.87 10.78 -7.47
C ASP A 109 5.91 10.86 -6.28
N THR A 110 4.79 10.14 -6.33
CA THR A 110 3.85 10.05 -5.21
C THR A 110 4.51 9.36 -4.01
N VAL A 111 5.18 8.23 -4.24
CA VAL A 111 5.91 7.54 -3.18
C VAL A 111 6.99 8.45 -2.61
N ALA A 112 7.78 9.09 -3.48
CA ALA A 112 8.86 9.99 -3.04
C ALA A 112 8.34 11.18 -2.23
N ARG A 113 7.14 11.64 -2.52
CA ARG A 113 6.51 12.77 -1.81
C ARG A 113 6.04 12.38 -0.42
N PHE A 114 5.37 11.25 -0.28
CA PHE A 114 4.67 10.89 0.95
C PHE A 114 5.44 9.95 1.88
N ALA A 115 6.28 9.08 1.35
CA ALA A 115 7.00 8.11 2.17
C ALA A 115 7.92 8.74 3.23
N PRO A 116 8.68 9.81 2.91
CA PRO A 116 9.54 10.44 3.92
C PRO A 116 8.77 10.97 5.13
N ALA A 117 7.57 11.51 4.91
CA ALA A 117 6.76 12.03 6.01
C ALA A 117 6.36 10.92 6.99
N VAL A 118 6.05 9.73 6.49
CA VAL A 118 5.74 8.57 7.33
C VAL A 118 6.99 8.10 8.06
N LEU A 119 8.12 8.00 7.36
CA LEU A 119 9.35 7.46 7.92
C LEU A 119 9.99 8.37 8.98
N THR A 120 9.68 9.66 8.95
CA THR A 120 10.22 10.63 9.91
C THR A 120 9.23 11.01 11.01
N ALA A 121 8.04 10.45 10.97
CA ALA A 121 6.99 10.74 11.95
C ALA A 121 7.31 10.16 13.34
#